data_cd3842bfd96d8330483d09275ac49476
#
_entry.id   cd3842bfd96d8330483d09275ac49476
#
_cell.length_a   1.000
_cell.length_b   1.000
_cell.length_c   1.000
_cell.angle_alpha   90.00
_cell.angle_beta   90.00
_cell.angle_gamma   90.00
#
_symmetry.space_group_name_H-M   'P 1'
#
loop_
_entity.id
_entity.type
_entity.pdbx_description
1 polymer ?
#
loop_
_entity_poly.entity_id
_entity_poly.type
_entity_poly.pdbx_seq_one_letter_code
_entity_poly.pdbx_strand_id
1 'polypeptide(L)' 'MDQEKIKAYYQMWSEAWKVFRKWAIDFQDDDSYWQRLVREGDAFITQYRGTAVETLAKKVVLDIIEELELTALKEDKR' A
#
# COMPACT_ATOMS: atom_id res chain seq x y z
N MET A 1 6.07 8.92 -22.58
CA MET A 1 4.93 8.16 -22.03
C MET A 1 3.65 8.90 -22.39
N ASP A 2 2.63 8.17 -22.84
CA ASP A 2 1.39 8.83 -23.24
C ASP A 2 0.56 9.29 -22.03
N GLN A 3 -0.42 10.15 -22.30
CA GLN A 3 -1.21 10.79 -21.27
C GLN A 3 -2.09 9.82 -20.48
N GLU A 4 -2.59 8.80 -21.16
CA GLU A 4 -3.43 7.80 -20.50
C GLU A 4 -2.62 6.98 -19.50
N LYS A 5 -1.39 6.64 -19.86
CA LYS A 5 -0.49 5.90 -18.98
C LYS A 5 -0.11 6.73 -17.75
N ILE A 6 0.20 8.01 -17.97
CA ILE A 6 0.50 8.93 -16.87
C ILE A 6 -0.69 9.02 -15.93
N LYS A 7 -1.88 9.10 -16.48
CA LYS A 7 -3.11 9.17 -15.69
C LYS A 7 -3.32 7.92 -14.85
N ALA A 8 -3.01 6.74 -15.43
CA ALA A 8 -3.13 5.48 -14.69
C ALA A 8 -2.16 5.45 -13.51
N TYR A 9 -0.93 5.93 -13.69
CA TYR A 9 0.02 6.03 -12.58
C TYR A 9 -0.47 7.00 -11.51
N TYR A 10 -1.00 8.14 -11.92
CA TYR A 10 -1.54 9.11 -10.97
C TYR A 10 -2.65 8.51 -10.12
N GLN A 11 -3.58 7.80 -10.76
CA GLN A 11 -4.68 7.17 -10.04
C GLN A 11 -4.16 6.13 -9.06
N MET A 12 -3.22 5.29 -9.48
CA MET A 12 -2.64 4.27 -8.64
C MET A 12 -1.93 4.88 -7.43
N TRP A 13 -1.11 5.92 -7.64
CA TRP A 13 -0.42 6.58 -6.54
C TRP A 13 -1.39 7.26 -5.58
N SER A 14 -2.45 7.87 -6.11
CA SER A 14 -3.47 8.51 -5.28
C SER A 14 -4.18 7.50 -4.38
N GLU A 15 -4.53 6.35 -4.93
CA GLU A 15 -5.17 5.29 -4.15
C GLU A 15 -4.19 4.68 -3.15
N ALA A 16 -2.93 4.51 -3.53
CA ALA A 16 -1.90 4.00 -2.62
C ALA A 16 -1.71 4.93 -1.43
N TRP A 17 -1.73 6.25 -1.67
CA TRP A 17 -1.62 7.23 -0.61
C TRP A 17 -2.77 7.09 0.39
N LYS A 18 -4.00 6.90 -0.11
CA LYS A 18 -5.16 6.72 0.76
C LYS A 18 -5.03 5.47 1.63
N VAL A 19 -4.54 4.38 1.04
CA VAL A 19 -4.30 3.14 1.78
C VAL A 19 -3.26 3.38 2.87
N PHE A 20 -2.12 3.94 2.50
CA PHE A 20 -1.04 4.19 3.48
C PHE A 20 -1.52 5.11 4.60
N ARG A 21 -2.18 6.20 4.25
CA ARG A 21 -2.65 7.18 5.23
C ARG A 21 -3.62 6.55 6.23
N LYS A 22 -4.57 5.77 5.73
CA LYS A 22 -5.53 5.08 6.58
C LYS A 22 -4.85 4.19 7.61
N TRP A 23 -3.91 3.35 7.16
CA TRP A 23 -3.25 2.40 8.03
C TRP A 23 -2.20 3.07 8.93
N ALA A 24 -1.63 4.17 8.50
CA ALA A 24 -0.68 4.93 9.32
C ALA A 24 -1.39 5.67 10.46
N ILE A 25 -2.55 6.25 10.16
CA ILE A 25 -3.31 7.02 11.17
C ILE A 25 -3.89 6.08 12.24
N ASP A 26 -4.46 4.96 11.82
CA ASP A 26 -5.09 3.99 12.73
C ASP A 26 -4.14 2.85 13.07
N PHE A 27 -2.87 3.15 13.21
CA PHE A 27 -1.83 2.15 13.43
C PHE A 27 -2.07 1.39 14.73
N GLN A 28 -2.06 0.07 14.64
CA GLN A 28 -2.15 -0.84 15.77
C GLN A 28 -1.22 -2.03 15.50
N ASP A 29 -0.34 -2.34 16.45
CA ASP A 29 0.61 -3.43 16.26
C ASP A 29 0.05 -4.72 16.85
N ASP A 30 -0.97 -5.27 16.19
CA ASP A 30 -1.55 -6.56 16.57
C ASP A 30 -1.84 -7.40 15.32
N ASP A 31 -2.06 -8.71 15.55
CA ASP A 31 -2.23 -9.67 14.46
C ASP A 31 -3.41 -9.31 13.55
N SER A 32 -4.50 -8.83 14.14
CA SER A 32 -5.69 -8.44 13.38
C SER A 32 -5.39 -7.30 12.42
N TYR A 33 -4.64 -6.31 12.88
CA TYR A 33 -4.24 -5.18 12.06
C TYR A 33 -3.43 -5.65 10.85
N TRP A 34 -2.40 -6.48 11.08
CA TRP A 34 -1.53 -6.94 10.01
C TRP A 34 -2.27 -7.82 9.00
N GLN A 35 -3.16 -8.67 9.46
CA GLN A 35 -3.97 -9.50 8.57
C GLN A 35 -4.87 -8.67 7.68
N ARG A 36 -5.52 -7.65 8.24
CA ARG A 36 -6.40 -6.76 7.47
C ARG A 36 -5.60 -5.92 6.48
N LEU A 37 -4.42 -5.47 6.87
CA LEU A 37 -3.54 -4.70 5.98
C LEU A 37 -3.13 -5.52 4.76
N VAL A 38 -2.70 -6.77 4.98
CA VAL A 38 -2.32 -7.66 3.88
C VAL A 38 -3.51 -7.91 2.96
N ARG A 39 -4.69 -8.12 3.54
CA ARG A 39 -5.90 -8.36 2.76
C ARG A 39 -6.27 -7.15 1.89
N GLU A 40 -6.16 -5.95 2.44
CA GLU A 40 -6.43 -4.73 1.68
C GLU A 40 -5.37 -4.52 0.60
N GLY A 41 -4.12 -4.86 0.89
CA GLY A 41 -3.04 -4.82 -0.10
C GLY A 41 -3.31 -5.75 -1.28
N ASP A 42 -3.79 -6.97 -0.99
CA ASP A 42 -4.14 -7.92 -2.05
C ASP A 42 -5.29 -7.40 -2.91
N ALA A 43 -6.28 -6.77 -2.29
CA ALA A 43 -7.40 -6.18 -3.02
C ALA A 43 -6.91 -5.04 -3.92
N PHE A 44 -5.98 -4.24 -3.42
CA PHE A 44 -5.38 -3.15 -4.20
C PHE A 44 -4.63 -3.69 -5.41
N ILE A 45 -3.82 -4.71 -5.23
CA ILE A 45 -3.07 -5.34 -6.32
C ILE A 45 -4.03 -5.93 -7.35
N THR A 46 -5.07 -6.60 -6.88
CA THR A 46 -6.08 -7.21 -7.76
C THR A 46 -6.78 -6.16 -8.62
N GLN A 47 -7.03 -4.98 -8.06
CA GLN A 47 -7.66 -3.88 -8.79
C GLN A 47 -6.85 -3.48 -10.01
N TYR A 48 -5.52 -3.57 -9.94
CA TYR A 48 -4.64 -3.15 -11.03
C TYR A 48 -4.09 -4.32 -11.85
N ARG A 49 -4.58 -5.54 -11.60
CA ARG A 49 -4.15 -6.72 -12.34
C ARG A 49 -4.49 -6.56 -13.82
N GLY A 50 -3.51 -6.88 -14.68
CA GLY A 50 -3.69 -6.77 -16.13
C GLY A 50 -3.55 -5.36 -16.67
N THR A 51 -3.23 -4.39 -15.83
CA THR A 51 -3.02 -3.01 -16.26
C THR A 51 -1.53 -2.71 -16.39
N ALA A 52 -1.21 -1.57 -16.99
CA ALA A 52 0.19 -1.13 -17.16
C ALA A 52 0.88 -0.85 -15.83
N VAL A 53 0.13 -0.64 -14.76
CA VAL A 53 0.70 -0.29 -13.44
C VAL A 53 0.70 -1.46 -12.46
N GLU A 54 0.40 -2.66 -12.92
CA GLU A 54 0.32 -3.84 -12.03
C GLU A 54 1.62 -4.07 -11.26
N THR A 55 2.75 -4.06 -11.94
CA THR A 55 4.05 -4.31 -11.31
C THR A 55 4.36 -3.27 -10.24
N LEU A 56 4.11 -2.01 -10.55
CA LEU A 56 4.33 -0.93 -9.59
C LEU A 56 3.37 -1.02 -8.42
N ALA A 57 2.11 -1.40 -8.65
CA ALA A 57 1.15 -1.58 -7.58
C ALA A 57 1.62 -2.62 -6.57
N LYS A 58 2.20 -3.74 -7.05
CA LYS A 58 2.77 -4.76 -6.17
C LYS A 58 3.91 -4.22 -5.33
N LYS A 59 4.82 -3.47 -5.95
CA LYS A 59 5.95 -2.88 -5.24
C LYS A 59 5.50 -1.87 -4.20
N VAL A 60 4.52 -1.05 -4.54
CA VAL A 60 4.00 -0.04 -3.64
C VAL A 60 3.36 -0.68 -2.41
N VAL A 61 2.59 -1.74 -2.59
CA VAL A 61 1.97 -2.45 -1.45
C VAL A 61 3.05 -3.02 -0.54
N LEU A 62 4.07 -3.67 -1.11
CA LEU A 62 5.17 -4.22 -0.32
C LEU A 62 5.91 -3.11 0.44
N ASP A 63 6.13 -1.97 -0.21
CA ASP A 63 6.80 -0.84 0.43
C ASP A 63 5.96 -0.26 1.57
N ILE A 64 4.64 -0.17 1.40
CA ILE A 64 3.74 0.30 2.45
C ILE A 64 3.81 -0.61 3.67
N ILE A 65 3.70 -1.92 3.46
CA ILE A 65 3.74 -2.90 4.54
C ILE A 65 5.09 -2.82 5.26
N GLU A 66 6.17 -2.80 4.51
CA GLU A 66 7.51 -2.73 5.06
C GLU A 66 7.73 -1.47 5.89
N GLU A 67 7.27 -0.32 5.39
CA GLU A 67 7.42 0.93 6.12
C GLU A 67 6.65 0.91 7.44
N LEU A 68 5.44 0.36 7.43
CA LEU A 68 4.66 0.24 8.66
C LEU A 68 5.30 -0.73 9.64
N GLU A 69 5.89 -1.83 9.15
CA GLU A 69 6.63 -2.76 10.00
C GLU A 69 7.84 -2.09 10.64
N LEU A 70 8.59 -1.30 9.88
CA LEU A 70 9.75 -0.58 10.41
C LEU A 70 9.31 0.43 11.46
N THR A 71 8.18 1.08 11.26
CA THR A 71 7.63 2.02 12.23
C THR A 71 7.27 1.30 13.53
N ALA A 72 6.67 0.11 13.43
CA ALA A 72 6.33 -0.69 14.59
C ALA A 72 7.59 -1.07 15.38
N LEU A 73 8.65 -1.47 14.70
CA LEU A 73 9.92 -1.84 15.35
C LEU A 73 10.53 -0.64 16.06
N LYS A 74 10.47 0.54 15.47
CA LYS A 74 10.98 1.76 16.10
C LYS A 74 10.19 2.12 17.34
N GLU A 75 8.88 1.93 17.31
CA GLU A 75 8.02 2.20 18.46
C GLU A 75 8.34 1.25 19.61
N ASP A 76 8.63 -0.01 19.30
CA ASP A 76 8.93 -1.03 20.31
C ASP A 76 10.24 -0.81 21.04
N LYS A 77 11.13 0.01 20.50
CA LYS A 77 12.45 0.25 21.06
C LYS A 77 12.49 1.37 22.11
N ARG A 78 11.39 1.88 22.51
CA ARG A 78 11.34 2.95 23.52
C ARG A 78 11.58 2.46 24.94
#